data_84449544c2610f9c878eb00af21644a8
#
_entry.id   84449544c2610f9c878eb00af21644a8
#
_cell.length_a   1.000
_cell.length_b   1.000
_cell.length_c   1.000
_cell.angle_alpha   90.00
_cell.angle_beta   90.00
_cell.angle_gamma   90.00
#
_symmetry.space_group_name_H-M   'P 1'
#
loop_
_entity.id
_entity.type
_entity.pdbx_description
1 polymer ?
#
loop_
_entity_poly.entity_id
_entity_poly.type
_entity_poly.pdbx_seq_one_letter_code
_entity_poly.pdbx_strand_id
1 'polypeptide(L)'
;MNKPRLFIDSDVILDLVLQREAHFEFAQKLFAQYQQGKCVLYSSSIVLANMHFIIRKLHDITIANSSILFVNKHFKIIDANNHDIENALQSKFSDFEDGVQYFSALRSKKIDALVTRNVKDYKHALLPVFTPKQW
;
A
#
# COMPACT_ATOMS: atom_id res chain seq x y z
N MET A 1 14.07 19.23 -6.20
CA MET A 1 12.83 18.96 -5.41
C MET A 1 12.69 17.48 -5.15
N ASN A 2 12.31 17.14 -3.93
CA ASN A 2 12.09 15.75 -3.57
C ASN A 2 10.75 15.26 -4.15
N LYS A 3 10.77 14.04 -4.67
CA LYS A 3 9.55 13.38 -5.13
C LYS A 3 8.68 13.01 -3.95
N PRO A 4 7.34 13.11 -4.06
CA PRO A 4 6.45 12.58 -3.04
C PRO A 4 6.69 11.09 -2.81
N ARG A 5 6.69 10.69 -1.54
CA ARG A 5 6.87 9.30 -1.11
C ARG A 5 5.53 8.79 -0.62
N LEU A 6 4.95 7.87 -1.36
CA LEU A 6 3.58 7.43 -1.19
C LEU A 6 3.53 5.99 -0.68
N PHE A 7 2.84 5.77 0.42
CA PHE A 7 2.53 4.44 0.90
C PHE A 7 1.22 3.99 0.26
N ILE A 8 1.27 2.89 -0.48
CA ILE A 8 0.14 2.41 -1.28
C ILE A 8 -0.53 1.25 -0.55
N ASP A 9 -1.82 1.39 -0.24
CA ASP A 9 -2.59 0.34 0.42
C ASP A 9 -2.74 -0.88 -0.49
N SER A 10 -2.92 -2.04 0.12
CA SER A 10 -3.02 -3.32 -0.59
C SER A 10 -4.12 -3.34 -1.64
N ASP A 11 -5.26 -2.69 -1.39
CA ASP A 11 -6.36 -2.67 -2.35
C ASP A 11 -5.95 -2.04 -3.69
N VAL A 12 -5.18 -0.95 -3.64
CA VAL A 12 -4.69 -0.27 -4.84
C VAL A 12 -3.64 -1.12 -5.56
N ILE A 13 -2.74 -1.76 -4.82
CA ILE A 13 -1.73 -2.62 -5.41
C ILE A 13 -2.39 -3.84 -6.08
N LEU A 14 -3.39 -4.43 -5.43
CA LEU A 14 -4.17 -5.54 -6.01
C LEU A 14 -4.89 -5.11 -7.28
N ASP A 15 -5.46 -3.90 -7.28
CA ASP A 15 -6.10 -3.36 -8.49
C ASP A 15 -5.12 -3.28 -9.66
N LEU A 16 -3.86 -2.90 -9.35
CA LEU A 16 -2.81 -2.79 -10.37
C LEU A 16 -2.38 -4.16 -10.90
N VAL A 17 -1.98 -5.06 -10.00
CA VAL A 17 -1.35 -6.34 -10.40
C VAL A 17 -2.38 -7.34 -10.94
N LEU A 18 -3.62 -7.30 -10.48
CA LEU A 18 -4.70 -8.17 -10.95
C LEU A 18 -5.57 -7.49 -12.01
N GLN A 19 -5.27 -6.25 -12.35
CA GLN A 19 -6.01 -5.48 -13.35
C GLN A 19 -7.52 -5.48 -13.07
N ARG A 20 -7.89 -5.19 -11.81
CA ARG A 20 -9.29 -5.25 -11.40
C ARG A 20 -10.10 -4.17 -12.11
N GLU A 21 -11.11 -4.60 -12.84
CA GLU A 21 -12.03 -3.75 -13.58
C GLU A 21 -12.61 -2.66 -12.65
N ALA A 22 -12.91 -1.50 -13.19
CA ALA A 22 -13.40 -0.32 -12.48
C ALA A 22 -12.33 0.43 -11.65
N HIS A 23 -11.25 -0.22 -11.23
CA HIS A 23 -10.22 0.42 -10.39
C HIS A 23 -8.84 0.45 -11.05
N PHE A 24 -8.59 -0.44 -12.00
CA PHE A 24 -7.27 -0.59 -12.64
C PHE A 24 -6.79 0.70 -13.28
N GLU A 25 -7.68 1.43 -13.93
CA GLU A 25 -7.32 2.67 -14.63
C GLU A 25 -6.62 3.67 -13.70
N PHE A 26 -7.15 3.85 -12.49
CA PHE A 26 -6.59 4.80 -11.54
C PHE A 26 -5.28 4.29 -10.93
N ALA A 27 -5.20 3.00 -10.64
CA ALA A 27 -3.97 2.39 -10.15
C ALA A 27 -2.86 2.44 -11.21
N GLN A 28 -3.21 2.20 -12.46
CA GLN A 28 -2.27 2.29 -13.58
C GLN A 28 -1.76 3.71 -13.78
N LYS A 29 -2.63 4.70 -13.66
CA LYS A 29 -2.26 6.11 -13.77
C LYS A 29 -1.25 6.50 -12.69
N LEU A 30 -1.47 6.04 -11.47
CA LEU A 30 -0.52 6.26 -10.37
C LEU A 30 0.83 5.61 -10.69
N PHE A 31 0.81 4.38 -11.13
CA PHE A 31 2.04 3.66 -11.49
C PHE A 31 2.77 4.35 -12.65
N ALA A 32 2.04 4.88 -13.63
CA ALA A 32 2.63 5.64 -14.73
C ALA A 32 3.36 6.89 -14.22
N GLN A 33 2.82 7.57 -13.23
CA GLN A 33 3.51 8.71 -12.61
C GLN A 33 4.83 8.28 -11.96
N TYR A 34 4.82 7.13 -11.27
CA TYR A 34 6.05 6.55 -10.73
C TYR A 34 7.06 6.27 -11.84
N GLN A 35 6.63 5.67 -12.95
CA GLN A 35 7.51 5.37 -14.08
C GLN A 35 8.09 6.64 -14.70
N GLN A 36 7.37 7.73 -14.66
CA GLN A 36 7.82 9.04 -15.14
C GLN A 36 8.72 9.76 -14.13
N GLY A 37 9.02 9.13 -13.00
CA GLY A 37 9.88 9.71 -11.99
C GLY A 37 9.21 10.77 -11.12
N LYS A 38 7.88 10.81 -11.06
CA LYS A 38 7.14 11.85 -10.34
C LYS A 38 6.86 11.51 -8.88
N CYS A 39 7.02 10.26 -8.49
CA CYS A 39 6.81 9.83 -7.10
C CYS A 39 7.60 8.56 -6.81
N VAL A 40 7.68 8.21 -5.52
CA VAL A 40 8.28 6.95 -5.05
C VAL A 40 7.18 6.17 -4.35
N LEU A 41 7.09 4.88 -4.66
CA LEU A 41 6.06 4.00 -4.12
C LEU A 41 6.62 3.15 -2.98
N TYR A 42 5.85 3.04 -1.90
CA TYR A 42 6.20 2.25 -0.72
C TYR A 42 5.10 1.24 -0.42
N SER A 43 5.50 0.11 0.12
CA SER A 43 4.62 -0.90 0.69
C SER A 43 5.28 -1.47 1.94
N SER A 44 4.75 -2.54 2.50
CA SER A 44 5.33 -3.18 3.68
C SER A 44 5.41 -4.70 3.49
N SER A 45 6.29 -5.33 4.27
CA SER A 45 6.44 -6.79 4.25
C SER A 45 5.13 -7.50 4.63
N ILE A 46 4.36 -6.94 5.57
CA ILE A 46 3.06 -7.48 5.96
C ILE A 46 2.08 -7.42 4.79
N VAL A 47 2.04 -6.30 4.08
CA VAL A 47 1.18 -6.14 2.90
C VAL A 47 1.52 -7.18 1.84
N LEU A 48 2.81 -7.37 1.55
CA LEU A 48 3.24 -8.34 0.54
C LEU A 48 2.87 -9.78 0.92
N ALA A 49 3.08 -10.15 2.18
CA ALA A 49 2.71 -11.48 2.66
C ALA A 49 1.21 -11.73 2.55
N ASN A 50 0.41 -10.75 2.95
CA ASN A 50 -1.05 -10.85 2.87
C ASN A 50 -1.54 -10.89 1.42
N MET A 51 -0.96 -10.06 0.55
CA MET A 51 -1.28 -10.06 -0.87
C MET A 51 -0.97 -11.40 -1.52
N HIS A 52 0.16 -11.99 -1.19
CA HIS A 52 0.52 -13.31 -1.73
C HIS A 52 -0.55 -14.34 -1.38
N PHE A 53 -0.97 -14.36 -0.12
CA PHE A 53 -2.04 -15.26 0.34
C PHE A 53 -3.35 -15.03 -0.45
N ILE A 54 -3.76 -13.78 -0.60
CA ILE A 54 -5.00 -13.43 -1.30
C ILE A 54 -4.93 -13.85 -2.77
N ILE A 55 -3.84 -13.51 -3.46
CA ILE A 55 -3.69 -13.80 -4.89
C ILE A 55 -3.64 -15.31 -5.12
N ARG A 56 -2.89 -16.03 -4.29
CA ARG A 56 -2.80 -17.49 -4.38
C ARG A 56 -4.17 -18.13 -4.23
N LYS A 57 -5.02 -17.59 -3.35
CA LYS A 57 -6.36 -18.11 -3.12
C LYS A 57 -7.32 -17.82 -4.27
N LEU A 58 -7.21 -16.63 -4.88
CA LEU A 58 -8.08 -16.22 -5.98
C LEU A 58 -7.64 -16.76 -7.34
N HIS A 59 -6.37 -17.04 -7.50
CA HIS A 59 -5.78 -17.48 -8.76
C HIS A 59 -4.91 -18.72 -8.52
N ASP A 60 -3.59 -18.55 -8.59
CA ASP A 60 -2.63 -19.62 -8.34
C ASP A 60 -1.30 -19.08 -7.82
N ILE A 61 -0.39 -19.99 -7.48
CA ILE A 61 0.90 -19.62 -6.91
C ILE A 61 1.80 -18.89 -7.91
N THR A 62 1.67 -19.19 -9.20
CA THR A 62 2.48 -18.55 -10.24
C THR A 62 2.15 -17.07 -10.34
N ILE A 63 0.85 -16.75 -10.35
CA ILE A 63 0.38 -15.37 -10.38
C ILE A 63 0.75 -14.65 -9.08
N ALA A 64 0.61 -15.32 -7.93
CA ALA A 64 1.01 -14.74 -6.65
C ALA A 64 2.49 -14.38 -6.64
N ASN A 65 3.36 -15.31 -7.03
CA ASN A 65 4.79 -15.08 -7.04
C ASN A 65 5.20 -13.96 -8.00
N SER A 66 4.65 -13.95 -9.21
CA SER A 66 4.99 -12.91 -10.18
C SER A 66 4.50 -11.53 -9.75
N SER A 67 3.33 -11.46 -9.11
CA SER A 67 2.79 -10.20 -8.58
C SER A 67 3.66 -9.63 -7.47
N ILE A 68 4.09 -10.47 -6.53
CA ILE A 68 4.97 -10.03 -5.44
C ILE A 68 6.35 -9.63 -5.97
N LEU A 69 6.88 -10.37 -6.95
CA LEU A 69 8.15 -10.01 -7.57
C LEU A 69 8.06 -8.62 -8.21
N PHE A 70 6.97 -8.34 -8.91
CA PHE A 70 6.73 -7.02 -9.51
C PHE A 70 6.72 -5.91 -8.44
N VAL A 71 6.00 -6.11 -7.37
CA VAL A 71 5.90 -5.10 -6.29
C VAL A 71 7.26 -4.91 -5.63
N ASN A 72 7.95 -5.98 -5.31
CA ASN A 72 9.27 -5.92 -4.68
C ASN A 72 10.30 -5.19 -5.55
N LYS A 73 10.16 -5.29 -6.86
CA LYS A 73 11.05 -4.62 -7.81
C LYS A 73 10.81 -3.10 -7.87
N HIS A 74 9.56 -2.66 -7.77
CA HIS A 74 9.20 -1.27 -8.02
C HIS A 74 8.90 -0.45 -6.77
N PHE A 75 8.52 -1.11 -5.67
CA PHE A 75 8.17 -0.45 -4.42
C PHE A 75 9.32 -0.59 -3.43
N LYS A 76 9.49 0.42 -2.60
CA LYS A 76 10.35 0.31 -1.42
C LYS A 76 9.55 -0.33 -0.30
N ILE A 77 10.13 -1.31 0.37
CA ILE A 77 9.43 -2.12 1.35
C ILE A 77 9.82 -1.71 2.76
N ILE A 78 8.83 -1.40 3.58
CA ILE A 78 8.98 -1.04 4.99
C ILE A 78 8.68 -2.27 5.85
N ASP A 79 9.50 -2.50 6.88
CA ASP A 79 9.23 -3.56 7.85
C ASP A 79 8.38 -3.03 8.99
N ALA A 80 7.41 -3.84 9.43
CA ALA A 80 6.68 -3.59 10.67
C ALA A 80 7.45 -4.19 11.84
N ASN A 81 7.36 -3.53 13.00
CA ASN A 81 7.97 -4.05 14.23
C ASN A 81 6.94 -4.16 15.35
N ASN A 82 7.38 -4.63 16.52
CA ASN A 82 6.47 -4.83 17.65
C ASN A 82 5.79 -3.53 18.13
N HIS A 83 6.44 -2.39 18.00
CA HIS A 83 5.81 -1.10 18.37
C HIS A 83 4.65 -0.77 17.43
N ASP A 84 4.79 -1.07 16.16
CA ASP A 84 3.70 -0.86 15.19
C ASP A 84 2.49 -1.73 15.54
N ILE A 85 2.74 -2.97 15.96
CA ILE A 85 1.68 -3.89 16.38
C ILE A 85 0.99 -3.38 17.65
N GLU A 86 1.77 -2.98 18.66
CA GLU A 86 1.22 -2.44 19.90
C GLU A 86 0.37 -1.19 19.64
N ASN A 87 0.89 -0.27 18.83
CA ASN A 87 0.16 0.95 18.49
C ASN A 87 -1.14 0.65 17.74
N ALA A 88 -1.12 -0.32 16.82
CA ALA A 88 -2.31 -0.73 16.10
C ALA A 88 -3.39 -1.28 17.04
N LEU A 89 -2.99 -2.12 18.01
CA LEU A 89 -3.93 -2.71 18.97
C LEU A 89 -4.55 -1.67 19.90
N GLN A 90 -3.83 -0.59 20.20
CA GLN A 90 -4.30 0.47 21.09
C GLN A 90 -5.02 1.60 20.34
N SER A 91 -5.03 1.54 19.01
CA SER A 91 -5.56 2.62 18.18
C SER A 91 -7.06 2.50 17.95
N LYS A 92 -7.60 3.51 17.26
CA LYS A 92 -8.99 3.53 16.83
C LYS A 92 -9.19 2.88 15.46
N PHE A 93 -8.15 2.30 14.85
CA PHE A 93 -8.30 1.57 13.60
C PHE A 93 -9.14 0.31 13.85
N SER A 94 -10.19 0.14 13.06
CA SER A 94 -11.06 -1.04 13.17
C SER A 94 -10.42 -2.28 12.56
N ASP A 95 -9.56 -2.09 11.55
CA ASP A 95 -8.82 -3.16 10.90
C ASP A 95 -7.38 -3.19 11.43
N PHE A 96 -6.98 -4.34 11.99
CA PHE A 96 -5.65 -4.49 12.58
C PHE A 96 -4.54 -4.30 11.54
N GLU A 97 -4.70 -4.89 10.35
CA GLU A 97 -3.69 -4.77 9.29
C GLU A 97 -3.51 -3.33 8.85
N ASP A 98 -4.61 -2.58 8.65
CA ASP A 98 -4.55 -1.17 8.30
C ASP A 98 -3.83 -0.36 9.37
N GLY A 99 -4.09 -0.68 10.63
CA GLY A 99 -3.39 -0.05 11.76
C GLY A 99 -1.89 -0.30 11.72
N VAL A 100 -1.48 -1.55 11.52
CA VAL A 100 -0.06 -1.89 11.45
C VAL A 100 0.60 -1.19 10.28
N GLN A 101 -0.03 -1.16 9.11
CA GLN A 101 0.46 -0.43 7.93
C GLN A 101 0.67 1.04 8.25
N TYR A 102 -0.35 1.66 8.83
CA TYR A 102 -0.31 3.07 9.14
C TYR A 102 0.84 3.42 10.09
N PHE A 103 0.99 2.67 11.18
CA PHE A 103 2.03 2.96 12.17
C PHE A 103 3.42 2.66 11.62
N SER A 104 3.57 1.66 10.75
CA SER A 104 4.83 1.40 10.06
C SER A 104 5.22 2.57 9.15
N ALA A 105 4.26 3.08 8.39
CA ALA A 105 4.46 4.22 7.50
C ALA A 105 4.81 5.48 8.31
N LEU A 106 4.07 5.74 9.39
CA LEU A 106 4.28 6.91 10.24
C LEU A 106 5.66 6.86 10.92
N ARG A 107 6.06 5.70 11.44
CA ARG A 107 7.35 5.51 12.11
C ARG A 107 8.52 5.71 11.15
N SER A 108 8.38 5.34 9.90
CA SER A 108 9.47 5.45 8.92
C SER A 108 9.92 6.88 8.68
N LYS A 109 9.04 7.85 8.96
CA LYS A 109 9.26 9.30 8.74
C LYS A 109 9.64 9.67 7.31
N LYS A 110 9.50 8.72 6.37
CA LYS A 110 9.83 8.93 4.97
C LYS A 110 8.58 9.11 4.10
N ILE A 111 7.42 8.74 4.63
CA ILE A 111 6.17 8.73 3.88
C ILE A 111 5.50 10.11 3.95
N ASP A 112 5.14 10.63 2.79
CA ASP A 112 4.45 11.93 2.69
C ASP A 112 2.94 11.78 2.69
N ALA A 113 2.41 10.66 2.17
CA ALA A 113 0.97 10.43 2.09
C ALA A 113 0.64 8.95 1.94
N LEU A 114 -0.60 8.60 2.27
CA LEU A 114 -1.18 7.28 2.03
C LEU A 114 -2.10 7.35 0.82
N VAL A 115 -2.09 6.30 0.00
CA VAL A 115 -3.03 6.18 -1.12
C VAL A 115 -3.85 4.90 -0.93
N THR A 116 -5.17 5.04 -0.84
CA THR A 116 -6.10 3.94 -0.57
C THR A 116 -7.44 4.22 -1.23
N ARG A 117 -8.22 3.17 -1.54
CA ARG A 117 -9.62 3.35 -1.94
C ARG A 117 -10.53 3.55 -0.73
N ASN A 118 -10.09 3.11 0.44
CA ASN A 118 -10.88 3.11 1.67
C ASN A 118 -10.46 4.24 2.62
N VAL A 119 -10.63 5.48 2.17
CA VAL A 119 -10.25 6.66 2.95
C VAL A 119 -10.87 6.66 4.35
N LYS A 120 -12.08 6.12 4.50
CA LYS A 120 -12.77 6.04 5.79
C LYS A 120 -11.99 5.24 6.84
N ASP A 121 -11.25 4.20 6.41
CA ASP A 121 -10.49 3.36 7.33
C ASP A 121 -9.31 4.11 7.94
N TYR A 122 -8.92 5.23 7.33
CA TYR A 122 -7.79 6.04 7.77
C TYR A 122 -8.22 7.42 8.30
N LYS A 123 -9.47 7.56 8.71
CA LYS A 123 -10.00 8.86 9.19
C LYS A 123 -9.26 9.43 10.41
N HIS A 124 -8.56 8.59 11.15
CA HIS A 124 -7.74 9.01 12.31
C HIS A 124 -6.27 9.19 11.96
N ALA A 125 -5.90 9.07 10.69
CA ALA A 125 -4.51 9.18 10.26
C ALA A 125 -4.02 10.62 10.39
N LEU A 126 -2.75 10.77 10.79
CA LEU A 126 -2.07 12.06 10.84
C LEU A 126 -1.42 12.41 9.49
N LEU A 127 -1.20 11.40 8.65
CA LEU A 127 -0.69 11.60 7.30
C LEU A 127 -1.84 11.95 6.34
N PRO A 128 -1.58 12.76 5.31
CA PRO A 128 -2.57 12.97 4.26
C PRO A 128 -2.96 11.65 3.61
N VAL A 129 -4.25 11.51 3.30
CA VAL A 129 -4.79 10.29 2.69
C VAL A 129 -5.52 10.67 1.40
N PHE A 130 -5.17 9.99 0.32
CA PHE A 130 -5.75 10.23 -1.01
C PHE A 130 -6.27 8.93 -1.59
N THR A 131 -7.29 9.05 -2.47
CA THR A 131 -7.65 7.96 -3.37
C THR A 131 -6.74 7.99 -4.60
N PRO A 132 -6.57 6.87 -5.32
CA PRO A 132 -5.81 6.89 -6.57
C PRO A 132 -6.34 7.88 -7.59
N LYS A 133 -7.65 8.12 -7.58
CA LYS A 133 -8.30 9.08 -8.48
C LYS A 133 -7.88 10.51 -8.18
N GLN A 134 -7.63 10.83 -6.92
CA GLN A 134 -7.24 12.18 -6.50
C GLN A 134 -5.76 12.46 -6.77
N TRP A 135 -4.98 11.43 -6.90
CA TRP A 135 -3.56 11.55 -7.13
C TRP A 135 -3.29 11.60 -8.64
#